data_842e8432fdf7441870ad11294f4d717a
#
_entry.id   842e8432fdf7441870ad11294f4d717a
#
_cell.length_a   1.000
_cell.length_b   1.000
_cell.length_c   1.000
_cell.angle_alpha   90.00
_cell.angle_beta   90.00
_cell.angle_gamma   90.00
#
_symmetry.space_group_name_H-M   'P 1'
#
loop_
_entity.id
_entity.type
_entity.pdbx_description
1 polymer ?
#
loop_
_entity_poly.entity_id
_entity_poly.type
_entity_poly.pdbx_seq_one_letter_code
_entity_poly.pdbx_strand_id
1 'polypeptide(L)'
;MRILVAVDQNPYSERVIRLVAALAKNTWAHVTLLGIASDTQDFGESQSVGALHDLAAALDGYRKQFLGFFPDADSPYGRIGAGYRLVQGKKDIFNLEYPEQNERKDLKVRIRTGNAGKEILAESVQTEADLIVIGCDSKKRCQWPDDADVPGKIVKNANCSVFVVKEEKKPRMIDCCLDHDTVSQASIELINQLVTLYQVELEIIGLADDKGLSADVDRRMARILEYYTSRNIKAWVKIVDTPSLNACIAQASENNLVALWMGKASFLDKIFSRQRLGHLVETAESSVLILR
;
A
#
# COMPACT_ATOMS: atom_id res chain seq x y z
N MET A 1 -0.66 13.57 -2.31
CA MET A 1 -0.36 12.22 -1.78
C MET A 1 1.03 11.80 -2.24
N ARG A 2 1.82 11.25 -1.33
CA ARG A 2 3.14 10.65 -1.59
C ARG A 2 3.03 9.13 -1.38
N ILE A 3 3.34 8.36 -2.41
CA ILE A 3 3.27 6.91 -2.38
C ILE A 3 4.68 6.34 -2.40
N LEU A 4 5.03 5.55 -1.39
CA LEU A 4 6.23 4.72 -1.38
C LEU A 4 5.86 3.32 -1.84
N VAL A 5 6.48 2.84 -2.90
CA VAL A 5 6.23 1.53 -3.51
C VAL A 5 7.43 0.65 -3.25
N ALA A 6 7.29 -0.30 -2.35
CA ALA A 6 8.33 -1.28 -2.10
C ALA A 6 8.18 -2.46 -3.07
N VAL A 7 9.21 -2.68 -3.88
CA VAL A 7 9.26 -3.70 -4.93
C VAL A 7 10.53 -4.52 -4.84
N ASP A 8 10.42 -5.77 -5.23
CA ASP A 8 11.50 -6.73 -5.41
C ASP A 8 11.43 -7.32 -6.82
N GLN A 9 12.23 -8.33 -7.12
CA GLN A 9 12.26 -8.99 -8.42
C GLN A 9 11.17 -10.09 -8.59
N ASN A 10 10.21 -10.18 -7.66
CA ASN A 10 9.13 -11.16 -7.76
C ASN A 10 7.99 -10.67 -8.67
N PRO A 11 7.27 -11.58 -9.34
CA PRO A 11 6.20 -11.23 -10.29
C PRO A 11 5.07 -10.38 -9.71
N TYR A 12 4.81 -10.45 -8.40
CA TYR A 12 3.80 -9.62 -7.78
C TYR A 12 4.14 -8.12 -7.79
N SER A 13 5.42 -7.76 -7.91
CA SER A 13 5.86 -6.36 -8.02
C SER A 13 5.29 -5.67 -9.28
N GLU A 14 5.14 -6.38 -10.40
CA GLU A 14 4.47 -5.85 -11.59
C GLU A 14 3.01 -5.50 -11.34
N ARG A 15 2.29 -6.27 -10.52
CA ARG A 15 0.91 -5.98 -10.13
C ARG A 15 0.83 -4.74 -9.28
N VAL A 16 1.76 -4.58 -8.35
CA VAL A 16 1.90 -3.38 -7.52
C VAL A 16 2.11 -2.15 -8.38
N ILE A 17 3.01 -2.22 -9.38
CA ILE A 17 3.26 -1.10 -10.30
C ILE A 17 2.02 -0.73 -11.08
N ARG A 18 1.27 -1.70 -11.63
CA ARG A 18 0.00 -1.44 -12.34
C ARG A 18 -1.03 -0.76 -11.46
N LEU A 19 -1.20 -1.24 -10.23
CA LEU A 19 -2.13 -0.67 -9.27
C LEU A 19 -1.74 0.77 -8.91
N VAL A 20 -0.47 1.01 -8.60
CA VAL A 20 0.02 2.34 -8.24
C VAL A 20 -0.08 3.31 -9.42
N ALA A 21 0.22 2.87 -10.63
CA ALA A 21 0.03 3.70 -11.84
C ALA A 21 -1.43 4.11 -12.02
N ALA A 22 -2.37 3.18 -11.80
CA ALA A 22 -3.80 3.47 -11.88
C ALA A 22 -4.26 4.44 -10.77
N LEU A 23 -3.79 4.25 -9.52
CA LEU A 23 -4.03 5.22 -8.43
C LEU A 23 -3.42 6.59 -8.75
N ALA A 24 -2.19 6.61 -9.23
CA ALA A 24 -1.49 7.85 -9.58
C ALA A 24 -2.16 8.61 -10.73
N LYS A 25 -2.76 7.92 -11.68
CA LYS A 25 -3.53 8.53 -12.79
C LYS A 25 -4.72 9.33 -12.28
N ASN A 26 -5.37 8.88 -11.22
CA ASN A 26 -6.52 9.56 -10.63
C ASN A 26 -6.14 10.63 -9.60
N THR A 27 -4.98 10.51 -8.96
CA THR A 27 -4.58 11.36 -7.82
C THR A 27 -3.38 12.25 -8.11
N TRP A 28 -2.65 12.01 -9.21
CA TRP A 28 -1.40 12.70 -9.54
C TRP A 28 -0.42 12.69 -8.36
N ALA A 29 -0.24 11.51 -7.76
CA ALA A 29 0.60 11.33 -6.59
C ALA A 29 2.09 11.47 -6.91
N HIS A 30 2.89 11.92 -5.95
CA HIS A 30 4.35 11.71 -5.99
C HIS A 30 4.65 10.24 -5.69
N VAL A 31 5.48 9.60 -6.49
CA VAL A 31 5.77 8.16 -6.37
C VAL A 31 7.27 7.95 -6.18
N THR A 32 7.62 7.12 -5.20
CA THR A 32 8.99 6.62 -5.01
C THR A 32 8.97 5.10 -5.15
N LEU A 33 9.65 4.57 -6.16
CA LEU A 33 9.91 3.14 -6.30
C LEU A 33 11.15 2.80 -5.48
N LEU A 34 11.02 1.88 -4.54
CA LEU A 34 12.09 1.47 -3.63
C LEU A 34 12.40 -0.01 -3.77
N GLY A 35 13.62 -0.35 -4.13
CA GLY A 35 14.19 -1.68 -4.01
C GLY A 35 15.12 -1.77 -2.80
N ILE A 36 15.22 -2.97 -2.22
CA ILE A 36 16.15 -3.22 -1.12
C ILE A 36 17.16 -4.28 -1.58
N ALA A 37 18.43 -3.93 -1.52
CA ALA A 37 19.53 -4.87 -1.71
C ALA A 37 19.99 -5.40 -0.35
N SER A 38 20.37 -6.68 -0.29
CA SER A 38 20.95 -7.29 0.92
C SER A 38 22.25 -6.57 1.30
N ASP A 39 22.59 -6.62 2.58
CA ASP A 39 23.80 -5.95 3.07
C ASP A 39 25.06 -6.57 2.41
N THR A 40 25.93 -5.71 1.89
CA THR A 40 27.10 -6.13 1.12
C THR A 40 28.19 -6.79 1.96
N GLN A 41 28.04 -6.79 3.29
CA GLN A 41 29.03 -7.37 4.20
C GLN A 41 29.09 -8.92 4.14
N ASP A 42 28.02 -9.57 3.69
CA ASP A 42 27.94 -11.04 3.61
C ASP A 42 28.41 -11.63 2.27
N PHE A 43 28.62 -10.78 1.25
CA PHE A 43 29.05 -11.19 -0.10
C PHE A 43 30.30 -10.45 -0.51
N GLY A 44 31.25 -11.11 -1.19
CA GLY A 44 32.43 -10.43 -1.73
C GLY A 44 32.06 -9.24 -2.63
N GLU A 45 32.86 -8.17 -2.63
CA GLU A 45 32.59 -6.88 -3.30
C GLU A 45 32.06 -7.03 -4.73
N SER A 46 32.58 -8.00 -5.50
CA SER A 46 32.18 -8.23 -6.90
C SER A 46 30.76 -8.78 -7.07
N GLN A 47 30.27 -9.63 -6.15
CA GLN A 47 28.92 -10.19 -6.20
C GLN A 47 27.88 -9.16 -5.74
N SER A 48 28.22 -8.34 -4.78
CA SER A 48 27.38 -7.26 -4.27
C SER A 48 27.11 -6.20 -5.33
N VAL A 49 28.11 -5.84 -6.11
CA VAL A 49 27.96 -4.88 -7.23
C VAL A 49 27.07 -5.45 -8.32
N GLY A 50 27.18 -6.75 -8.66
CA GLY A 50 26.30 -7.41 -9.62
C GLY A 50 24.83 -7.39 -9.19
N ALA A 51 24.54 -7.80 -7.95
CA ALA A 51 23.17 -7.82 -7.42
C ALA A 51 22.52 -6.42 -7.37
N LEU A 52 23.32 -5.37 -7.05
CA LEU A 52 22.85 -3.98 -7.09
C LEU A 52 22.49 -3.53 -8.51
N HIS A 53 23.28 -3.91 -9.51
CA HIS A 53 23.00 -3.59 -10.91
C HIS A 53 21.76 -4.34 -11.44
N ASP A 54 21.58 -5.60 -11.07
CA ASP A 54 20.41 -6.39 -11.46
C ASP A 54 19.13 -5.78 -10.85
N LEU A 55 19.16 -5.39 -9.59
CA LEU A 55 18.04 -4.71 -8.94
C LEU A 55 17.78 -3.35 -9.59
N ALA A 56 18.80 -2.57 -9.91
CA ALA A 56 18.65 -1.30 -10.61
C ALA A 56 18.01 -1.47 -11.99
N ALA A 57 18.39 -2.49 -12.73
CA ALA A 57 17.80 -2.82 -14.03
C ALA A 57 16.30 -3.22 -13.89
N ALA A 58 15.96 -4.01 -12.86
CA ALA A 58 14.58 -4.38 -12.57
C ALA A 58 13.73 -3.13 -12.21
N LEU A 59 14.25 -2.25 -11.37
CA LEU A 59 13.59 -0.99 -11.00
C LEU A 59 13.39 -0.04 -12.19
N ASP A 60 14.35 0.04 -13.09
CA ASP A 60 14.20 0.80 -14.35
C ASP A 60 13.09 0.18 -15.23
N GLY A 61 12.99 -1.14 -15.27
CA GLY A 61 11.89 -1.85 -15.91
C GLY A 61 10.53 -1.46 -15.31
N TYR A 62 10.40 -1.44 -14.00
CA TYR A 62 9.18 -1.03 -13.30
C TYR A 62 8.86 0.45 -13.53
N ARG A 63 9.87 1.33 -13.56
CA ARG A 63 9.67 2.74 -13.93
C ARG A 63 9.12 2.88 -15.34
N LYS A 64 9.69 2.17 -16.30
CA LYS A 64 9.20 2.16 -17.69
C LYS A 64 7.78 1.63 -17.79
N GLN A 65 7.47 0.56 -17.06
CA GLN A 65 6.11 0.02 -16.97
C GLN A 65 5.14 1.06 -16.40
N PHE A 66 5.49 1.73 -15.30
CA PHE A 66 4.68 2.81 -14.72
C PHE A 66 4.44 3.93 -15.73
N LEU A 67 5.48 4.44 -16.38
CA LEU A 67 5.38 5.50 -17.39
C LEU A 67 4.55 5.10 -18.60
N GLY A 68 4.52 3.82 -18.95
CA GLY A 68 3.68 3.28 -20.02
C GLY A 68 2.17 3.48 -19.81
N PHE A 69 1.72 3.71 -18.57
CA PHE A 69 0.35 4.09 -18.26
C PHE A 69 0.04 5.58 -18.50
N PHE A 70 1.07 6.38 -18.78
CA PHE A 70 0.99 7.83 -18.98
C PHE A 70 1.59 8.24 -20.35
N PRO A 71 1.01 7.76 -21.46
CA PRO A 71 1.57 8.02 -22.80
C PRO A 71 1.39 9.45 -23.26
N ASP A 72 0.50 10.21 -22.62
CA ASP A 72 0.09 11.53 -23.06
C ASP A 72 1.18 12.59 -22.83
N ALA A 73 1.26 13.57 -23.73
CA ALA A 73 2.23 14.66 -23.65
C ALA A 73 2.05 15.51 -22.37
N ASP A 74 0.85 15.50 -21.80
CA ASP A 74 0.49 16.24 -20.58
C ASP A 74 0.75 15.45 -19.28
N SER A 75 1.31 14.24 -19.38
CA SER A 75 1.68 13.46 -18.19
C SER A 75 2.52 14.32 -17.23
N PRO A 76 2.19 14.34 -15.92
CA PRO A 76 3.00 15.05 -14.93
C PRO A 76 4.33 14.35 -14.65
N TYR A 77 4.41 13.05 -14.96
CA TYR A 77 5.61 12.25 -14.81
C TYR A 77 6.46 12.37 -16.07
N GLY A 78 7.75 12.27 -15.93
CA GLY A 78 8.67 12.30 -17.07
C GLY A 78 8.37 11.26 -18.14
N ARG A 79 9.13 11.27 -19.21
CA ARG A 79 9.02 10.33 -20.32
C ARG A 79 9.98 9.16 -20.14
N ILE A 80 9.74 8.07 -20.87
CA ILE A 80 10.69 6.99 -21.00
C ILE A 80 11.93 7.53 -21.71
N GLY A 81 13.03 7.66 -20.99
CA GLY A 81 14.31 8.15 -21.51
C GLY A 81 15.26 7.02 -21.87
N ALA A 82 16.42 7.39 -22.42
CA ALA A 82 17.42 6.49 -23.01
C ALA A 82 18.35 5.81 -21.97
N GLY A 83 18.02 5.78 -20.71
CA GLY A 83 18.82 5.11 -19.69
C GLY A 83 18.87 5.87 -18.37
N TYR A 84 19.60 5.33 -17.40
CA TYR A 84 19.79 5.93 -16.09
C TYR A 84 21.28 5.90 -15.68
N ARG A 85 21.63 6.71 -14.70
CA ARG A 85 22.88 6.60 -13.95
C ARG A 85 22.56 6.18 -12.53
N LEU A 86 23.28 5.18 -12.04
CA LEU A 86 23.23 4.82 -10.64
C LEU A 86 24.16 5.73 -9.85
N VAL A 87 23.62 6.55 -8.98
CA VAL A 87 24.34 7.55 -8.20
C VAL A 87 24.21 7.22 -6.71
N GLN A 88 25.34 7.01 -6.07
CA GLN A 88 25.37 6.85 -4.63
C GLN A 88 25.09 8.20 -3.95
N GLY A 89 24.04 8.23 -3.13
CA GLY A 89 23.69 9.37 -2.30
C GLY A 89 24.38 9.32 -0.93
N LYS A 90 23.60 9.48 0.13
CA LYS A 90 24.09 9.22 1.47
C LYS A 90 24.39 7.74 1.63
N LYS A 91 25.22 7.37 2.64
CA LYS A 91 25.57 5.99 2.96
C LYS A 91 24.34 5.08 2.83
N ASP A 92 24.48 3.96 2.12
CA ASP A 92 23.47 2.92 1.93
C ASP A 92 22.24 3.30 1.08
N ILE A 93 22.27 4.45 0.38
CA ILE A 93 21.20 4.89 -0.53
C ILE A 93 21.78 5.14 -1.93
N PHE A 94 21.15 4.54 -2.94
CA PHE A 94 21.46 4.76 -4.35
C PHE A 94 20.21 5.32 -5.05
N ASN A 95 20.42 6.30 -5.93
CA ASN A 95 19.37 6.88 -6.75
C ASN A 95 19.59 6.48 -8.22
N LEU A 96 18.53 6.14 -8.92
CA LEU A 96 18.57 6.05 -10.37
C LEU A 96 18.21 7.43 -10.91
N GLU A 97 19.22 8.15 -11.46
CA GLU A 97 19.04 9.45 -12.08
C GLU A 97 18.85 9.32 -13.58
N TYR A 98 17.83 9.99 -14.09
CA TYR A 98 17.46 9.99 -15.50
C TYR A 98 17.80 11.34 -16.12
N PRO A 99 18.40 11.38 -17.33
CA PRO A 99 18.66 12.64 -18.00
C PRO A 99 17.34 13.31 -18.44
N GLU A 100 17.30 14.62 -18.26
CA GLU A 100 16.22 15.52 -18.71
C GLU A 100 14.78 15.11 -18.36
N GLN A 101 14.29 15.60 -17.24
CA GLN A 101 12.87 15.45 -16.93
C GLN A 101 12.28 16.77 -16.42
N ASN A 102 11.41 17.39 -17.23
CA ASN A 102 10.49 18.44 -16.79
C ASN A 102 9.29 17.78 -16.09
N GLU A 103 9.51 17.25 -14.91
CA GLU A 103 8.47 16.56 -14.14
C GLU A 103 7.70 17.56 -13.27
N ARG A 104 6.36 17.54 -13.36
CA ARG A 104 5.48 18.26 -12.42
C ARG A 104 5.21 17.43 -11.15
N LYS A 105 5.43 16.12 -11.24
CA LYS A 105 5.29 15.16 -10.15
C LYS A 105 6.51 14.24 -10.09
N ASP A 106 6.98 13.99 -8.90
CA ASP A 106 8.12 13.12 -8.69
C ASP A 106 7.78 11.66 -9.03
N LEU A 107 8.64 11.03 -9.81
CA LEU A 107 8.77 9.59 -9.97
C LEU A 107 10.22 9.21 -9.66
N LYS A 108 10.52 9.04 -8.39
CA LYS A 108 11.86 8.70 -7.90
C LYS A 108 12.08 7.19 -7.90
N VAL A 109 13.29 6.76 -8.22
CA VAL A 109 13.70 5.36 -8.13
C VAL A 109 14.91 5.28 -7.23
N ARG A 110 14.81 4.47 -6.16
CA ARG A 110 15.83 4.36 -5.12
C ARG A 110 16.12 2.91 -4.77
N ILE A 111 17.36 2.69 -4.36
CA ILE A 111 17.79 1.44 -3.73
C ILE A 111 18.37 1.79 -2.37
N ARG A 112 18.00 1.02 -1.35
CA ARG A 112 18.64 1.03 -0.04
C ARG A 112 19.26 -0.33 0.21
N THR A 113 20.32 -0.37 1.01
CA THR A 113 20.97 -1.62 1.40
C THR A 113 20.67 -1.92 2.87
N GLY A 114 20.38 -3.19 3.18
CA GLY A 114 20.12 -3.63 4.54
C GLY A 114 18.85 -4.48 4.69
N ASN A 115 18.31 -4.52 5.91
CA ASN A 115 17.09 -5.29 6.20
C ASN A 115 15.86 -4.63 5.58
N ALA A 116 15.11 -5.38 4.76
CA ALA A 116 14.01 -4.86 3.97
C ALA A 116 12.94 -4.14 4.81
N GLY A 117 12.46 -4.76 5.89
CA GLY A 117 11.45 -4.15 6.74
C GLY A 117 11.91 -2.84 7.37
N LYS A 118 13.15 -2.78 7.85
CA LYS A 118 13.75 -1.60 8.46
C LYS A 118 13.94 -0.47 7.45
N GLU A 119 14.49 -0.78 6.28
CA GLU A 119 14.83 0.22 5.28
C GLU A 119 13.59 0.81 4.59
N ILE A 120 12.53 0.00 4.36
CA ILE A 120 11.25 0.50 3.85
C ILE A 120 10.61 1.47 4.86
N LEU A 121 10.61 1.14 6.15
CA LEU A 121 10.10 2.04 7.20
C LEU A 121 10.93 3.33 7.30
N ALA A 122 12.26 3.24 7.21
CA ALA A 122 13.13 4.41 7.22
C ALA A 122 12.87 5.33 6.02
N GLU A 123 12.69 4.74 4.81
CA GLU A 123 12.37 5.51 3.60
C GLU A 123 11.00 6.17 3.71
N SER A 124 10.00 5.49 4.28
CA SER A 124 8.65 6.06 4.44
C SER A 124 8.66 7.32 5.31
N VAL A 125 9.48 7.34 6.36
CA VAL A 125 9.67 8.52 7.21
C VAL A 125 10.44 9.61 6.47
N GLN A 126 11.54 9.26 5.76
CA GLN A 126 12.36 10.22 5.04
C GLN A 126 11.61 10.91 3.90
N THR A 127 10.70 10.21 3.23
CA THR A 127 9.90 10.74 2.12
C THR A 127 8.57 11.31 2.58
N GLU A 128 8.26 11.23 3.87
CA GLU A 128 6.96 11.61 4.44
C GLU A 128 5.82 10.94 3.66
N ALA A 129 5.94 9.63 3.47
CA ALA A 129 4.95 8.87 2.70
C ALA A 129 3.58 8.88 3.38
N ASP A 130 2.52 9.12 2.61
CA ASP A 130 1.13 8.99 3.04
C ASP A 130 0.66 7.54 2.94
N LEU A 131 1.23 6.80 1.97
CA LEU A 131 0.88 5.41 1.69
C LEU A 131 2.12 4.60 1.31
N ILE A 132 2.32 3.47 1.97
CA ILE A 132 3.24 2.43 1.53
C ILE A 132 2.43 1.38 0.75
N VAL A 133 2.86 1.04 -0.46
CA VAL A 133 2.30 -0.08 -1.23
C VAL A 133 3.37 -1.15 -1.37
N ILE A 134 3.02 -2.37 -1.00
CA ILE A 134 3.93 -3.51 -1.00
C ILE A 134 3.22 -4.76 -1.54
N GLY A 135 3.91 -5.52 -2.38
CA GLY A 135 3.40 -6.78 -2.88
C GLY A 135 3.65 -7.95 -1.92
N CYS A 136 2.80 -8.96 -2.03
CA CYS A 136 2.92 -10.20 -1.29
C CYS A 136 2.37 -11.35 -2.14
N ASP A 137 3.07 -12.50 -2.12
CA ASP A 137 2.56 -13.73 -2.71
C ASP A 137 1.74 -14.50 -1.65
N SER A 138 0.45 -14.67 -1.91
CA SER A 138 -0.45 -15.43 -1.02
C SER A 138 0.00 -16.88 -0.82
N LYS A 139 0.66 -17.49 -1.80
CA LYS A 139 1.13 -18.88 -1.76
C LYS A 139 2.45 -19.04 -0.99
N LYS A 140 3.28 -18.00 -0.96
CA LYS A 140 4.63 -18.02 -0.36
C LYS A 140 4.72 -17.28 0.97
N ARG A 141 3.61 -17.03 1.64
CA ARG A 141 3.55 -16.35 2.96
C ARG A 141 4.33 -15.03 3.00
N CYS A 142 4.21 -14.20 1.95
CA CYS A 142 4.83 -12.88 1.90
C CYS A 142 6.36 -12.89 2.13
N GLN A 143 7.06 -13.87 1.62
CA GLN A 143 8.52 -13.96 1.75
C GLN A 143 9.19 -12.95 0.81
N TRP A 144 9.97 -12.09 1.39
CA TRP A 144 10.91 -11.23 0.68
C TRP A 144 12.31 -11.86 0.74
N PRO A 145 13.19 -11.55 -0.24
CA PRO A 145 14.58 -11.99 -0.15
C PRO A 145 15.19 -11.60 1.20
N ASP A 146 15.83 -12.54 1.87
CA ASP A 146 16.55 -12.38 3.15
C ASP A 146 15.72 -11.84 4.33
N ASP A 147 14.40 -11.68 4.21
CA ASP A 147 13.56 -11.26 5.32
C ASP A 147 12.16 -11.88 5.24
N ALA A 148 11.82 -12.66 6.23
CA ALA A 148 10.48 -13.23 6.37
C ALA A 148 9.51 -12.18 6.93
N ASP A 149 8.26 -12.18 6.45
CA ASP A 149 7.16 -11.36 6.95
C ASP A 149 7.41 -9.83 6.86
N VAL A 150 8.06 -9.35 5.79
CA VAL A 150 8.27 -7.91 5.58
C VAL A 150 6.95 -7.14 5.56
N PRO A 151 5.88 -7.54 4.84
CA PRO A 151 4.61 -6.84 4.88
C PRO A 151 4.02 -6.75 6.29
N GLY A 152 4.05 -7.83 7.08
CA GLY A 152 3.57 -7.81 8.45
C GLY A 152 4.39 -6.89 9.36
N LYS A 153 5.72 -6.85 9.20
CA LYS A 153 6.58 -5.90 9.92
C LYS A 153 6.24 -4.45 9.59
N ILE A 154 5.99 -4.15 8.31
CA ILE A 154 5.62 -2.80 7.86
C ILE A 154 4.27 -2.43 8.42
N VAL A 155 3.25 -3.28 8.31
CA VAL A 155 1.91 -3.04 8.83
C VAL A 155 1.92 -2.77 10.35
N LYS A 156 2.77 -3.47 11.11
CA LYS A 156 2.90 -3.27 12.56
C LYS A 156 3.55 -1.93 12.95
N ASN A 157 4.45 -1.41 12.12
CA ASN A 157 5.38 -0.34 12.54
C ASN A 157 5.31 0.94 11.69
N ALA A 158 4.64 0.95 10.54
CA ALA A 158 4.50 2.17 9.74
C ALA A 158 3.66 3.23 10.47
N ASN A 159 4.00 4.50 10.24
CA ASN A 159 3.25 5.64 10.75
C ASN A 159 2.24 6.20 9.74
N CYS A 160 2.20 5.67 8.53
CA CYS A 160 1.30 6.02 7.44
C CYS A 160 0.46 4.81 7.03
N SER A 161 -0.48 5.00 6.13
CA SER A 161 -1.29 3.92 5.58
C SER A 161 -0.42 2.89 4.84
N VAL A 162 -0.84 1.61 4.88
CA VAL A 162 -0.12 0.50 4.23
C VAL A 162 -1.09 -0.32 3.41
N PHE A 163 -0.79 -0.50 2.14
CA PHE A 163 -1.54 -1.35 1.24
C PHE A 163 -0.72 -2.57 0.85
N VAL A 164 -1.10 -3.74 1.35
CA VAL A 164 -0.49 -5.03 1.00
C VAL A 164 -1.29 -5.64 -0.14
N VAL A 165 -0.68 -5.71 -1.31
CA VAL A 165 -1.31 -6.16 -2.56
C VAL A 165 -1.03 -7.64 -2.78
N LYS A 166 -2.07 -8.46 -2.80
CA LYS A 166 -1.99 -9.91 -2.93
C LYS A 166 -2.67 -10.48 -4.18
N GLU A 167 -3.82 -9.92 -4.55
CA GLU A 167 -4.67 -10.53 -5.57
C GLU A 167 -4.03 -10.59 -6.93
N GLU A 168 -4.20 -11.73 -7.60
CA GLU A 168 -4.07 -11.85 -9.05
C GLU A 168 -5.37 -11.42 -9.76
N LYS A 169 -6.49 -11.48 -9.05
CA LYS A 169 -7.83 -11.15 -9.53
C LYS A 169 -8.37 -9.92 -8.81
N LYS A 170 -9.27 -9.23 -9.47
CA LYS A 170 -10.02 -8.12 -8.90
C LYS A 170 -10.81 -8.62 -7.67
N PRO A 171 -10.80 -7.88 -6.53
CA PRO A 171 -11.64 -8.23 -5.38
C PRO A 171 -13.12 -8.17 -5.77
N ARG A 172 -13.96 -8.93 -5.07
CA ARG A 172 -15.42 -8.90 -5.32
C ARG A 172 -16.05 -7.63 -4.79
N MET A 173 -15.60 -7.17 -3.62
CA MET A 173 -16.00 -5.93 -2.97
C MET A 173 -14.90 -5.40 -2.07
N ILE A 174 -15.10 -4.24 -1.48
CA ILE A 174 -14.26 -3.71 -0.42
C ILE A 174 -15.05 -3.76 0.88
N ASP A 175 -14.53 -4.48 1.88
CA ASP A 175 -15.04 -4.50 3.24
C ASP A 175 -14.22 -3.52 4.07
N CYS A 176 -14.84 -2.44 4.50
CA CYS A 176 -14.17 -1.36 5.19
C CYS A 176 -14.66 -1.24 6.63
N CYS A 177 -13.78 -1.57 7.59
CA CYS A 177 -14.04 -1.35 9.00
C CYS A 177 -13.47 0.01 9.39
N LEU A 178 -14.35 0.98 9.57
CA LEU A 178 -14.02 2.36 9.90
C LEU A 178 -14.37 2.65 11.36
N ASP A 179 -13.43 3.28 12.04
CA ASP A 179 -13.74 3.93 13.31
C ASP A 179 -14.43 5.27 13.01
N HIS A 180 -15.73 5.28 13.27
CA HIS A 180 -16.60 6.42 12.99
C HIS A 180 -16.21 7.69 13.76
N ASP A 181 -15.36 7.62 14.79
CA ASP A 181 -14.96 8.79 15.58
C ASP A 181 -13.77 9.56 14.99
N THR A 182 -12.89 8.87 14.28
CA THR A 182 -11.58 9.42 13.92
C THR A 182 -11.17 9.29 12.46
N VAL A 183 -12.08 8.81 11.58
CA VAL A 183 -11.78 8.64 10.16
C VAL A 183 -11.41 9.95 9.50
N SER A 184 -10.23 10.00 8.89
CA SER A 184 -9.79 11.17 8.14
C SER A 184 -10.43 11.24 6.76
N GLN A 185 -10.62 12.46 6.24
CA GLN A 185 -11.09 12.67 4.87
C GLN A 185 -10.17 11.97 3.84
N ALA A 186 -8.86 12.00 4.06
CA ALA A 186 -7.89 11.35 3.17
C ALA A 186 -8.11 9.82 3.11
N SER A 187 -8.49 9.18 4.22
CA SER A 187 -8.81 7.75 4.24
C SER A 187 -10.09 7.41 3.48
N ILE A 188 -11.12 8.24 3.64
CA ILE A 188 -12.39 8.10 2.90
C ILE A 188 -12.14 8.26 1.40
N GLU A 189 -11.31 9.22 1.01
CA GLU A 189 -10.94 9.46 -0.39
C GLU A 189 -10.11 8.31 -0.97
N LEU A 190 -9.17 7.74 -0.22
CA LEU A 190 -8.40 6.58 -0.66
C LEU A 190 -9.30 5.36 -0.92
N ILE A 191 -10.26 5.09 -0.04
CA ILE A 191 -11.27 4.04 -0.27
C ILE A 191 -12.09 4.35 -1.52
N ASN A 192 -12.55 5.60 -1.70
CA ASN A 192 -13.26 6.03 -2.90
C ASN A 192 -12.46 5.76 -4.18
N GLN A 193 -11.15 6.06 -4.18
CA GLN A 193 -10.27 5.77 -5.30
C GLN A 193 -10.18 4.26 -5.60
N LEU A 194 -10.06 3.43 -4.57
CA LEU A 194 -9.99 1.97 -4.74
C LEU A 194 -11.30 1.37 -5.23
N VAL A 195 -12.45 1.80 -4.68
CA VAL A 195 -13.78 1.37 -5.15
C VAL A 195 -13.96 1.71 -6.63
N THR A 196 -13.59 2.94 -7.02
CA THR A 196 -13.68 3.40 -8.40
C THR A 196 -12.72 2.63 -9.31
N LEU A 197 -11.48 2.42 -8.86
CA LEU A 197 -10.45 1.70 -9.60
C LEU A 197 -10.84 0.26 -9.88
N TYR A 198 -11.31 -0.43 -8.84
CA TYR A 198 -11.73 -1.82 -8.94
C TYR A 198 -13.15 -1.97 -9.52
N GLN A 199 -13.95 -0.90 -9.57
CA GLN A 199 -15.37 -0.92 -9.97
C GLN A 199 -16.14 -1.99 -9.19
N VAL A 200 -16.10 -1.91 -7.87
CA VAL A 200 -16.71 -2.85 -6.94
C VAL A 200 -17.65 -2.13 -5.98
N GLU A 201 -18.42 -2.88 -5.24
CA GLU A 201 -19.29 -2.38 -4.18
C GLU A 201 -18.51 -2.20 -2.88
N LEU A 202 -19.04 -1.40 -1.95
CA LEU A 202 -18.45 -1.09 -0.66
C LEU A 202 -19.35 -1.54 0.49
N GLU A 203 -18.88 -2.43 1.33
CA GLU A 203 -19.48 -2.74 2.62
C GLU A 203 -18.75 -1.97 3.73
N ILE A 204 -19.48 -1.15 4.47
CA ILE A 204 -18.95 -0.41 5.62
C ILE A 204 -19.32 -1.19 6.88
N ILE A 205 -18.34 -1.73 7.57
CA ILE A 205 -18.54 -2.50 8.79
C ILE A 205 -18.60 -1.54 9.97
N GLY A 206 -19.78 -1.41 10.56
CA GLY A 206 -20.02 -0.69 11.80
C GLY A 206 -19.96 -1.62 13.00
N LEU A 207 -19.39 -1.16 14.11
CA LEU A 207 -19.29 -1.93 15.33
C LEU A 207 -20.39 -1.52 16.32
N ALA A 208 -21.14 -2.51 16.80
CA ALA A 208 -22.07 -2.35 17.90
C ALA A 208 -21.43 -2.83 19.21
N ASP A 209 -21.70 -2.10 20.30
CA ASP A 209 -21.46 -2.59 21.65
C ASP A 209 -22.69 -3.36 22.18
N ASP A 210 -22.64 -3.84 23.43
CA ASP A 210 -23.72 -4.58 24.07
C ASP A 210 -25.05 -3.78 24.17
N LYS A 211 -25.01 -2.46 23.96
CA LYS A 211 -26.17 -1.56 23.97
C LYS A 211 -26.67 -1.21 22.57
N GLY A 212 -26.06 -1.75 21.53
CA GLY A 212 -26.31 -1.41 20.14
C GLY A 212 -25.53 -0.20 19.65
N LEU A 213 -25.98 0.41 18.56
CA LEU A 213 -25.37 1.63 18.02
C LEU A 213 -25.82 2.85 18.82
N SER A 214 -24.87 3.68 19.27
CA SER A 214 -25.23 4.99 19.80
C SER A 214 -25.78 5.88 18.67
N ALA A 215 -26.67 6.84 19.02
CA ALA A 215 -27.25 7.77 18.03
C ALA A 215 -26.17 8.61 17.31
N ASP A 216 -25.00 8.82 17.91
CA ASP A 216 -23.87 9.51 17.29
C ASP A 216 -23.16 8.64 16.26
N VAL A 217 -22.96 7.36 16.57
CA VAL A 217 -22.39 6.39 15.65
C VAL A 217 -23.27 6.24 14.41
N ASP A 218 -24.57 6.06 14.61
CA ASP A 218 -25.56 5.94 13.54
C ASP A 218 -25.53 7.16 12.60
N ARG A 219 -25.53 8.37 13.14
CA ARG A 219 -25.44 9.61 12.35
C ARG A 219 -24.14 9.71 11.54
N ARG A 220 -23.02 9.28 12.10
CA ARG A 220 -21.71 9.32 11.41
C ARG A 220 -21.65 8.28 10.31
N MET A 221 -22.12 7.08 10.58
CA MET A 221 -22.23 6.03 9.56
C MET A 221 -23.12 6.47 8.40
N ALA A 222 -24.24 7.12 8.69
CA ALA A 222 -25.13 7.68 7.69
C ALA A 222 -24.40 8.73 6.80
N ARG A 223 -23.60 9.62 7.40
CA ARG A 223 -22.80 10.62 6.63
C ARG A 223 -21.74 9.96 5.74
N ILE A 224 -21.05 8.94 6.23
CA ILE A 224 -20.07 8.20 5.44
C ILE A 224 -20.77 7.49 4.28
N LEU A 225 -21.90 6.87 4.53
CA LEU A 225 -22.71 6.23 3.49
C LEU A 225 -23.19 7.25 2.45
N GLU A 226 -23.69 8.43 2.88
CA GLU A 226 -24.09 9.52 2.00
C GLU A 226 -22.93 10.04 1.14
N TYR A 227 -21.73 10.14 1.71
CA TYR A 227 -20.54 10.53 0.96
C TYR A 227 -20.28 9.62 -0.23
N TYR A 228 -20.42 8.30 -0.07
CA TYR A 228 -20.19 7.34 -1.16
C TYR A 228 -21.38 7.27 -2.11
N THR A 229 -22.60 7.21 -1.61
CA THR A 229 -23.80 7.10 -2.44
C THR A 229 -24.03 8.35 -3.31
N SER A 230 -23.70 9.55 -2.81
CA SER A 230 -23.74 10.79 -3.60
C SER A 230 -22.74 10.80 -4.76
N ARG A 231 -21.76 9.89 -4.76
CA ARG A 231 -20.76 9.68 -5.84
C ARG A 231 -21.08 8.47 -6.72
N ASN A 232 -22.34 8.00 -6.67
CA ASN A 232 -22.79 6.81 -7.38
C ASN A 232 -22.02 5.52 -7.02
N ILE A 233 -21.44 5.45 -5.82
CA ILE A 233 -20.87 4.23 -5.29
C ILE A 233 -21.97 3.45 -4.62
N LYS A 234 -22.13 2.19 -5.01
CA LYS A 234 -23.03 1.27 -4.33
C LYS A 234 -22.41 0.85 -3.02
N ALA A 235 -22.92 1.40 -1.92
CA ALA A 235 -22.42 1.18 -0.58
C ALA A 235 -23.56 0.88 0.39
N TRP A 236 -23.27 0.08 1.42
CA TRP A 236 -24.17 -0.19 2.53
C TRP A 236 -23.41 -0.37 3.84
N VAL A 237 -24.13 -0.35 4.95
CA VAL A 237 -23.61 -0.57 6.29
C VAL A 237 -24.03 -1.96 6.77
N LYS A 238 -23.05 -2.71 7.28
CA LYS A 238 -23.24 -3.96 8.00
C LYS A 238 -22.84 -3.77 9.45
N ILE A 239 -23.75 -4.06 10.35
CA ILE A 239 -23.49 -3.97 11.79
C ILE A 239 -23.00 -5.31 12.29
N VAL A 240 -21.88 -5.31 12.99
CA VAL A 240 -21.24 -6.49 13.58
C VAL A 240 -20.97 -6.24 15.04
N ASP A 241 -21.20 -7.21 15.90
CA ASP A 241 -20.80 -7.15 17.30
C ASP A 241 -19.28 -7.38 17.44
N THR A 242 -18.70 -6.83 18.49
CA THR A 242 -17.26 -6.90 18.74
C THR A 242 -16.71 -8.35 18.79
N PRO A 243 -17.39 -9.34 19.42
CA PRO A 243 -16.95 -10.73 19.40
C PRO A 243 -16.90 -11.35 17.99
N SER A 244 -17.83 -11.02 17.12
CA SER A 244 -17.93 -11.57 15.75
C SER A 244 -17.03 -10.89 14.73
N LEU A 245 -16.42 -9.75 15.08
CA LEU A 245 -15.61 -8.95 14.14
C LEU A 245 -14.44 -9.74 13.53
N ASN A 246 -13.71 -10.49 14.35
CA ASN A 246 -12.58 -11.28 13.86
C ASN A 246 -13.00 -12.32 12.82
N ALA A 247 -14.12 -13.01 13.05
CA ALA A 247 -14.66 -13.99 12.12
C ALA A 247 -15.15 -13.31 10.83
N CYS A 248 -15.81 -12.15 10.95
CA CYS A 248 -16.27 -11.36 9.82
C CYS A 248 -15.10 -10.93 8.93
N ILE A 249 -14.01 -10.39 9.52
CA ILE A 249 -12.82 -9.96 8.78
C ILE A 249 -12.08 -11.16 8.15
N ALA A 250 -11.97 -12.28 8.86
CA ALA A 250 -11.35 -13.48 8.31
C ALA A 250 -12.12 -13.96 7.07
N GLN A 251 -13.44 -14.05 7.14
CA GLN A 251 -14.29 -14.42 6.01
C GLN A 251 -14.18 -13.41 4.85
N ALA A 252 -14.21 -12.12 5.13
CA ALA A 252 -14.04 -11.06 4.13
C ALA A 252 -12.71 -11.20 3.40
N SER A 253 -11.63 -11.49 4.11
CA SER A 253 -10.27 -11.57 3.57
C SER A 253 -10.02 -12.75 2.60
N GLU A 254 -10.98 -13.66 2.43
CA GLU A 254 -10.88 -14.74 1.44
C GLU A 254 -11.05 -14.25 -0.01
N ASN A 255 -11.95 -13.26 -0.23
CA ASN A 255 -12.32 -12.83 -1.59
C ASN A 255 -12.44 -11.32 -1.77
N ASN A 256 -12.45 -10.54 -0.69
CA ASN A 256 -12.69 -9.11 -0.69
C ASN A 256 -11.44 -8.37 -0.22
N LEU A 257 -11.24 -7.15 -0.72
CA LEU A 257 -10.25 -6.26 -0.15
C LEU A 257 -10.73 -5.81 1.22
N VAL A 258 -9.94 -6.09 2.25
CA VAL A 258 -10.22 -5.66 3.62
C VAL A 258 -9.48 -4.36 3.92
N ALA A 259 -10.23 -3.32 4.30
CA ALA A 259 -9.68 -2.04 4.74
C ALA A 259 -9.98 -1.83 6.23
N LEU A 260 -8.94 -1.60 7.04
CA LEU A 260 -9.05 -1.36 8.47
C LEU A 260 -8.53 0.03 8.83
N TRP A 261 -9.34 0.83 9.50
CA TRP A 261 -8.91 2.10 10.08
C TRP A 261 -8.23 1.87 11.43
N MET A 262 -6.92 2.15 11.47
CA MET A 262 -6.07 1.97 12.66
C MET A 262 -5.44 3.29 13.10
N GLY A 263 -6.21 4.37 13.07
CA GLY A 263 -5.77 5.69 13.53
C GLY A 263 -5.47 5.71 15.04
N LYS A 264 -4.70 6.71 15.49
CA LYS A 264 -4.39 6.90 16.90
C LYS A 264 -5.68 7.03 17.72
N ALA A 265 -5.80 6.24 18.78
CA ALA A 265 -6.99 6.13 19.65
C ALA A 265 -8.23 5.48 18.98
N SER A 266 -8.09 4.85 17.82
CA SER A 266 -9.14 4.07 17.20
C SER A 266 -9.61 2.94 18.13
N PHE A 267 -10.91 2.66 18.11
CA PHE A 267 -11.47 1.52 18.83
C PHE A 267 -10.89 0.20 18.28
N LEU A 268 -10.63 0.15 16.98
CA LEU A 268 -10.00 -1.00 16.34
C LEU A 268 -8.57 -1.25 16.82
N ASP A 269 -7.82 -0.21 17.17
CA ASP A 269 -6.46 -0.34 17.74
C ASP A 269 -6.47 -1.08 19.10
N LYS A 270 -7.58 -1.01 19.83
CA LYS A 270 -7.78 -1.78 21.08
C LYS A 270 -8.12 -3.25 20.83
N ILE A 271 -8.83 -3.55 19.73
CA ILE A 271 -9.25 -4.91 19.36
C ILE A 271 -8.14 -5.63 18.60
N PHE A 272 -7.54 -4.95 17.63
CA PHE A 272 -6.48 -5.47 16.78
C PHE A 272 -5.11 -5.09 17.32
N SER A 273 -4.53 -5.97 18.15
CA SER A 273 -3.11 -5.82 18.50
C SER A 273 -2.23 -5.83 17.25
N ARG A 274 -1.04 -5.23 17.32
CA ARG A 274 -0.04 -5.26 16.25
C ARG A 274 0.27 -6.67 15.75
N GLN A 275 0.26 -7.67 16.65
CA GLN A 275 0.46 -9.08 16.29
C GLN A 275 -0.70 -9.62 15.44
N ARG A 276 -1.95 -9.28 15.78
CA ARG A 276 -3.13 -9.71 15.02
C ARG A 276 -3.16 -9.08 13.62
N LEU A 277 -2.74 -7.84 13.48
CA LEU A 277 -2.59 -7.20 12.16
C LEU A 277 -1.58 -7.93 11.27
N GLY A 278 -0.43 -8.31 11.83
CA GLY A 278 0.56 -9.10 11.10
C GLY A 278 0.01 -10.46 10.69
N HIS A 279 -0.70 -11.13 11.58
CA HIS A 279 -1.34 -12.41 11.30
C HIS A 279 -2.43 -12.29 10.22
N LEU A 280 -3.28 -11.26 10.27
CA LEU A 280 -4.25 -10.98 9.22
C LEU A 280 -3.57 -10.82 7.85
N VAL A 281 -2.49 -10.03 7.79
CA VAL A 281 -1.74 -9.84 6.54
C VAL A 281 -1.13 -11.16 6.06
N GLU A 282 -0.66 -12.02 6.96
CA GLU A 282 -0.10 -13.32 6.58
C GLU A 282 -1.17 -14.27 6.05
N THR A 283 -2.33 -14.34 6.71
CA THR A 283 -3.38 -15.34 6.45
C THR A 283 -4.41 -14.93 5.41
N ALA A 284 -4.62 -13.61 5.20
CA ALA A 284 -5.55 -13.14 4.18
C ALA A 284 -5.18 -13.67 2.79
N GLU A 285 -6.16 -14.12 2.02
CA GLU A 285 -5.98 -14.52 0.63
C GLU A 285 -6.07 -13.32 -0.32
N SER A 286 -6.79 -12.30 0.08
CA SER A 286 -6.96 -11.02 -0.64
C SER A 286 -6.09 -9.91 -0.07
N SER A 287 -6.02 -8.77 -0.77
CA SER A 287 -5.28 -7.59 -0.34
C SER A 287 -5.85 -6.96 0.93
N VAL A 288 -4.96 -6.37 1.71
CA VAL A 288 -5.28 -5.71 2.98
C VAL A 288 -4.78 -4.27 2.96
N LEU A 289 -5.67 -3.34 3.28
CA LEU A 289 -5.37 -1.92 3.45
C LEU A 289 -5.48 -1.54 4.92
N ILE A 290 -4.39 -1.08 5.50
CA ILE A 290 -4.38 -0.49 6.85
C ILE A 290 -4.33 1.02 6.69
N LEU A 291 -5.35 1.71 7.16
CA LEU A 291 -5.49 3.16 7.13
C LEU A 291 -5.01 3.77 8.45
N ARG A 292 -4.24 4.87 8.35
CA ARG A 292 -3.72 5.61 9.51
C ARG A 292 -3.84 7.12 9.32
#